data_64da9ea46c1ad3d5705c364afbba08c0
#
_entry.id   64da9ea46c1ad3d5705c364afbba08c0
#
_cell.length_a   1.000
_cell.length_b   1.000
_cell.length_c   1.000
_cell.angle_alpha   90.00
_cell.angle_beta   90.00
_cell.angle_gamma   90.00
#
_symmetry.space_group_name_H-M   'P 1'
#
loop_
_entity.id
_entity.type
_entity.pdbx_description
1 polymer ?
#
loop_
_entity_poly.entity_id
_entity_poly.type
_entity_poly.pdbx_seq_one_letter_code
_entity_poly.pdbx_strand_id
1 'polypeptide(L)'
;MKIAFTAPMKPLDHPVPSGDRTMGRLIVKALESLGHEVTIASRFRSWRKDGSDGIQSEVRNEALAEADRISADWQQSGYRPDLFLTYHLYHKAPDWIGPALADRFDLPYAIVEASRAPKRQQGDWAFGFAAADEALKRADAVAAIHNADAECLAAVVPHRCLSVLLPFLDADPFLAASTTAKPLAASPLKLLSVGMMREGDKQRSYEVLAAALGELRDLPWHLTLIGDGPMREQVLGLFPPERITWLGALAGDDLPAQYARHDLFVWPAIREAFGLVFLEAQAAGVGVIAGDTFGVPDIVRDGETGLLSPEGDVSALAANLSRAMREPALVDRLGLAARHHVLHFHTLSAGAARLEALAEKAMRNHLSRRETKDA
;
A
#
# COMPACT_ATOMS: atom_id res chain seq x y z
N MET A 1 -15.60 0.98 -19.43
CA MET A 1 -16.57 0.34 -18.52
C MET A 1 -17.02 1.32 -17.47
N LYS A 2 -18.23 1.13 -16.92
CA LYS A 2 -18.70 1.77 -15.70
C LYS A 2 -18.35 0.91 -14.51
N ILE A 3 -17.54 1.42 -13.58
CA ILE A 3 -17.07 0.68 -12.42
C ILE A 3 -17.66 1.29 -11.16
N ALA A 4 -18.40 0.48 -10.39
CA ALA A 4 -18.86 0.85 -9.06
C ALA A 4 -17.76 0.51 -8.05
N PHE A 5 -17.29 1.48 -7.29
CA PHE A 5 -16.11 1.35 -6.41
C PHE A 5 -16.47 1.57 -4.95
N THR A 6 -15.92 0.73 -4.05
CA THR A 6 -15.97 0.94 -2.59
C THR A 6 -14.61 0.72 -1.94
N ALA A 7 -14.42 1.33 -0.75
CA ALA A 7 -13.22 1.16 0.07
C ALA A 7 -13.61 0.99 1.55
N PRO A 8 -14.02 -0.23 1.97
CA PRO A 8 -14.59 -0.49 3.30
C PRO A 8 -13.61 -0.24 4.46
N MET A 9 -12.31 -0.32 4.22
CA MET A 9 -11.30 0.01 5.23
C MET A 9 -11.19 1.52 5.45
N LYS A 10 -11.07 2.29 4.36
CA LYS A 10 -10.90 3.74 4.42
C LYS A 10 -11.39 4.41 3.14
N PRO A 11 -12.49 5.19 3.19
CA PRO A 11 -12.96 5.95 2.04
C PRO A 11 -11.90 6.89 1.48
N LEU A 12 -11.93 7.14 0.16
CA LEU A 12 -10.93 7.93 -0.57
C LEU A 12 -10.89 9.41 -0.15
N ASP A 13 -11.98 9.91 0.42
CA ASP A 13 -12.15 11.28 0.93
C ASP A 13 -12.00 11.38 2.46
N HIS A 14 -11.57 10.31 3.12
CA HIS A 14 -11.31 10.34 4.56
C HIS A 14 -10.33 11.47 4.92
N PRO A 15 -10.60 12.30 5.95
CA PRO A 15 -9.81 13.50 6.24
C PRO A 15 -8.35 13.19 6.62
N VAL A 16 -8.09 12.06 7.29
CA VAL A 16 -6.74 11.69 7.73
C VAL A 16 -5.96 11.06 6.58
N PRO A 17 -4.82 11.62 6.12
CA PRO A 17 -3.95 11.01 5.12
C PRO A 17 -3.43 9.64 5.55
N SER A 18 -3.23 8.75 4.58
CA SER A 18 -2.57 7.44 4.79
C SER A 18 -2.19 6.81 3.45
N GLY A 19 -1.27 5.85 3.47
CA GLY A 19 -0.94 5.03 2.29
C GLY A 19 -2.16 4.40 1.64
N ASP A 20 -3.07 3.84 2.45
CA ASP A 20 -4.33 3.24 1.95
C ASP A 20 -5.17 4.25 1.13
N ARG A 21 -5.36 5.47 1.66
CA ARG A 21 -6.10 6.51 0.95
C ARG A 21 -5.41 6.91 -0.35
N THR A 22 -4.09 7.02 -0.33
CA THR A 22 -3.30 7.37 -1.51
C THR A 22 -3.40 6.27 -2.55
N MET A 23 -3.22 5.00 -2.17
CA MET A 23 -3.31 3.86 -3.09
C MET A 23 -4.72 3.73 -3.69
N GLY A 24 -5.78 3.89 -2.88
CA GLY A 24 -7.16 3.87 -3.41
C GLY A 24 -7.41 4.96 -4.46
N ARG A 25 -6.86 6.17 -4.27
CA ARG A 25 -6.93 7.26 -5.26
C ARG A 25 -6.12 6.95 -6.52
N LEU A 26 -4.95 6.33 -6.37
CA LEU A 26 -4.13 5.90 -7.51
C LEU A 26 -4.84 4.83 -8.33
N ILE A 27 -5.55 3.89 -7.69
CA ILE A 27 -6.36 2.88 -8.38
C ILE A 27 -7.45 3.55 -9.23
N VAL A 28 -8.20 4.49 -8.66
CA VAL A 28 -9.22 5.24 -9.40
C VAL A 28 -8.59 6.01 -10.57
N LYS A 29 -7.52 6.77 -10.32
CA LYS A 29 -6.79 7.51 -11.35
C LYS A 29 -6.29 6.59 -12.47
N ALA A 30 -5.79 5.41 -12.14
CA ALA A 30 -5.33 4.43 -13.12
C ALA A 30 -6.46 3.89 -13.99
N LEU A 31 -7.61 3.56 -13.40
CA LEU A 31 -8.80 3.12 -14.14
C LEU A 31 -9.36 4.22 -15.04
N GLU A 32 -9.45 5.45 -14.55
CA GLU A 32 -9.91 6.61 -15.33
C GLU A 32 -8.95 6.93 -16.50
N SER A 33 -7.63 6.71 -16.33
CA SER A 33 -6.65 6.89 -17.40
C SER A 33 -6.83 5.91 -18.58
N LEU A 34 -7.51 4.79 -18.35
CA LEU A 34 -7.91 3.83 -19.37
C LEU A 34 -9.28 4.15 -20.02
N GLY A 35 -9.91 5.26 -19.63
CA GLY A 35 -11.23 5.66 -20.11
C GLY A 35 -12.39 4.96 -19.41
N HIS A 36 -12.18 4.35 -18.24
CA HIS A 36 -13.27 3.84 -17.42
C HIS A 36 -13.95 4.97 -16.66
N GLU A 37 -15.27 4.85 -16.46
CA GLU A 37 -16.06 5.73 -15.59
C GLU A 37 -16.11 5.09 -14.19
N VAL A 38 -15.43 5.68 -13.20
CA VAL A 38 -15.42 5.15 -11.83
C VAL A 38 -16.36 5.96 -10.95
N THR A 39 -17.38 5.28 -10.41
CA THR A 39 -18.34 5.87 -9.47
C THR A 39 -18.10 5.32 -8.07
N ILE A 40 -17.95 6.19 -7.08
CA ILE A 40 -17.89 5.77 -5.67
C ILE A 40 -19.28 5.37 -5.23
N ALA A 41 -19.55 4.06 -5.18
CA ALA A 41 -20.85 3.48 -4.85
C ALA A 41 -21.23 3.72 -3.39
N SER A 42 -20.25 3.64 -2.48
CA SER A 42 -20.45 3.91 -1.06
C SER A 42 -19.21 4.49 -0.39
N ARG A 43 -19.47 5.32 0.63
CA ARG A 43 -18.46 5.79 1.59
C ARG A 43 -18.56 5.05 2.93
N PHE A 44 -19.36 4.00 2.98
CA PHE A 44 -19.50 3.19 4.18
C PHE A 44 -18.16 2.59 4.59
N ARG A 45 -17.84 2.72 5.88
CA ARG A 45 -16.62 2.21 6.46
C ARG A 45 -16.94 1.06 7.40
N SER A 46 -16.64 -0.16 7.00
CA SER A 46 -16.83 -1.35 7.84
C SER A 46 -15.71 -1.55 8.87
N TRP A 47 -14.58 -0.88 8.71
CA TRP A 47 -13.47 -1.00 9.64
C TRP A 47 -13.85 -0.57 11.07
N ARG A 48 -13.54 -1.46 12.02
CA ARG A 48 -13.66 -1.18 13.46
C ARG A 48 -12.36 -1.56 14.18
N LYS A 49 -12.10 -0.91 15.32
CA LYS A 49 -10.96 -1.24 16.19
C LYS A 49 -11.26 -2.50 17.00
N ASP A 50 -12.51 -2.69 17.40
CA ASP A 50 -13.03 -3.79 18.18
C ASP A 50 -13.67 -4.83 17.25
N GLY A 51 -13.35 -6.11 17.48
CA GLY A 51 -13.81 -7.24 16.68
C GLY A 51 -14.93 -8.05 17.32
N SER A 52 -15.50 -7.61 18.45
CA SER A 52 -16.57 -8.34 19.12
C SER A 52 -17.76 -8.59 18.20
N ASP A 53 -18.39 -9.76 18.35
CA ASP A 53 -19.50 -10.22 17.49
C ASP A 53 -20.67 -9.23 17.46
N GLY A 54 -20.99 -8.58 18.58
CA GLY A 54 -22.02 -7.56 18.65
C GLY A 54 -21.75 -6.39 17.72
N ILE A 55 -20.56 -5.81 17.83
CA ILE A 55 -20.12 -4.68 16.96
C ILE A 55 -20.07 -5.11 15.51
N GLN A 56 -19.52 -6.29 15.20
CA GLN A 56 -19.44 -6.78 13.84
C GLN A 56 -20.83 -7.04 13.22
N SER A 57 -21.79 -7.52 14.03
CA SER A 57 -23.17 -7.72 13.59
C SER A 57 -23.88 -6.40 13.29
N GLU A 58 -23.68 -5.36 14.12
CA GLU A 58 -24.19 -4.02 13.85
C GLU A 58 -23.64 -3.46 12.53
N VAL A 59 -22.32 -3.52 12.34
CA VAL A 59 -21.66 -3.07 11.10
C VAL A 59 -22.18 -3.81 9.88
N ARG A 60 -22.44 -5.14 10.00
CA ARG A 60 -23.06 -5.91 8.92
C ARG A 60 -24.46 -5.39 8.59
N ASN A 61 -25.28 -5.14 9.60
CA ASN A 61 -26.65 -4.64 9.38
C ASN A 61 -26.64 -3.25 8.72
N GLU A 62 -25.76 -2.35 9.18
CA GLU A 62 -25.56 -1.04 8.56
C GLU A 62 -25.09 -1.16 7.09
N ALA A 63 -24.15 -2.06 6.81
CA ALA A 63 -23.65 -2.31 5.46
C ALA A 63 -24.73 -2.87 4.52
N LEU A 64 -25.57 -3.78 5.00
CA LEU A 64 -26.68 -4.32 4.22
C LEU A 64 -27.77 -3.27 3.96
N ALA A 65 -28.08 -2.43 4.95
CA ALA A 65 -29.00 -1.28 4.74
C ALA A 65 -28.43 -0.29 3.71
N GLU A 66 -27.12 -0.04 3.72
CA GLU A 66 -26.46 0.78 2.70
C GLU A 66 -26.53 0.12 1.31
N ALA A 67 -26.35 -1.20 1.21
CA ALA A 67 -26.53 -1.94 -0.03
C ALA A 67 -27.96 -1.84 -0.56
N ASP A 68 -28.98 -1.88 0.32
CA ASP A 68 -30.38 -1.69 -0.05
C ASP A 68 -30.62 -0.27 -0.57
N ARG A 69 -30.06 0.75 0.06
CA ARG A 69 -30.14 2.14 -0.38
C ARG A 69 -29.53 2.31 -1.78
N ILE A 70 -28.32 1.79 -1.99
CA ILE A 70 -27.64 1.85 -3.29
C ILE A 70 -28.45 1.12 -4.36
N SER A 71 -29.00 -0.04 -4.02
CA SER A 71 -29.85 -0.80 -4.94
C SER A 71 -31.07 -0.01 -5.39
N ALA A 72 -31.75 0.68 -4.47
CA ALA A 72 -32.90 1.53 -4.79
C ALA A 72 -32.50 2.71 -5.70
N ASP A 73 -31.39 3.38 -5.39
CA ASP A 73 -30.85 4.47 -6.20
C ASP A 73 -30.51 4.01 -7.63
N TRP A 74 -29.89 2.85 -7.78
CA TRP A 74 -29.54 2.30 -9.10
C TRP A 74 -30.79 1.90 -9.90
N GLN A 75 -31.78 1.32 -9.24
CA GLN A 75 -33.06 1.00 -9.88
C GLN A 75 -33.82 2.26 -10.34
N GLN A 76 -33.85 3.29 -9.50
CA GLN A 76 -34.53 4.56 -9.79
C GLN A 76 -33.82 5.35 -10.89
N SER A 77 -32.49 5.43 -10.86
CA SER A 77 -31.68 6.19 -11.83
C SER A 77 -31.44 5.45 -13.14
N GLY A 78 -31.68 4.14 -13.18
CA GLY A 78 -31.30 3.29 -14.31
C GLY A 78 -29.80 3.04 -14.42
N TYR A 79 -29.02 3.39 -13.39
CA TYR A 79 -27.57 3.16 -13.39
C TYR A 79 -27.27 1.66 -13.41
N ARG A 80 -26.36 1.27 -14.29
CA ARG A 80 -25.91 -0.13 -14.45
C ARG A 80 -24.39 -0.12 -14.59
N PRO A 81 -23.65 -0.46 -13.53
CA PRO A 81 -22.20 -0.68 -13.65
C PRO A 81 -21.90 -2.00 -14.37
N ASP A 82 -20.76 -2.06 -15.02
CA ASP A 82 -20.23 -3.26 -15.69
C ASP A 82 -19.43 -4.13 -14.72
N LEU A 83 -18.91 -3.54 -13.64
CA LEU A 83 -18.05 -4.20 -12.64
C LEU A 83 -18.27 -3.55 -11.28
N PHE A 84 -18.32 -4.36 -10.22
CA PHE A 84 -18.18 -3.90 -8.84
C PHE A 84 -16.77 -4.17 -8.34
N LEU A 85 -16.07 -3.13 -7.86
CA LEU A 85 -14.69 -3.20 -7.41
C LEU A 85 -14.56 -2.75 -5.95
N THR A 86 -14.05 -3.64 -5.10
CA THR A 86 -13.76 -3.34 -3.70
C THR A 86 -12.25 -3.20 -3.50
N TYR A 87 -11.85 -2.15 -2.81
CA TYR A 87 -10.47 -1.89 -2.44
C TYR A 87 -10.24 -2.08 -0.94
N HIS A 88 -9.19 -2.83 -0.58
CA HIS A 88 -8.72 -3.14 0.75
C HIS A 88 -9.72 -3.90 1.63
N LEU A 89 -9.78 -5.21 1.40
CA LEU A 89 -10.62 -6.15 2.14
C LEU A 89 -9.78 -7.03 3.10
N TYR A 90 -10.17 -7.08 4.38
CA TYR A 90 -9.62 -8.00 5.37
C TYR A 90 -10.57 -8.15 6.58
N HIS A 91 -10.21 -8.98 7.57
CA HIS A 91 -11.07 -9.32 8.71
C HIS A 91 -11.57 -8.12 9.56
N LYS A 92 -10.85 -6.98 9.59
CA LYS A 92 -11.31 -5.75 10.29
C LYS A 92 -12.14 -4.82 9.42
N ALA A 93 -12.13 -5.06 8.12
CA ALA A 93 -12.86 -4.30 7.12
C ALA A 93 -13.46 -5.25 6.08
N PRO A 94 -14.36 -6.16 6.47
CA PRO A 94 -15.05 -7.04 5.54
C PRO A 94 -15.99 -6.24 4.64
N ASP A 95 -16.27 -6.78 3.46
CA ASP A 95 -17.20 -6.20 2.51
C ASP A 95 -18.51 -7.01 2.48
N TRP A 96 -19.60 -6.40 2.90
CA TRP A 96 -20.95 -6.93 2.77
C TRP A 96 -21.73 -6.26 1.63
N ILE A 97 -21.27 -5.10 1.16
CA ILE A 97 -21.94 -4.31 0.12
C ILE A 97 -21.67 -4.92 -1.26
N GLY A 98 -20.40 -5.17 -1.59
CA GLY A 98 -19.99 -5.67 -2.89
C GLY A 98 -20.65 -7.00 -3.26
N PRO A 99 -20.55 -8.05 -2.43
CA PRO A 99 -21.24 -9.31 -2.70
C PRO A 99 -22.77 -9.16 -2.86
N ALA A 100 -23.42 -8.37 -1.99
CA ALA A 100 -24.87 -8.18 -2.03
C ALA A 100 -25.33 -7.49 -3.33
N LEU A 101 -24.62 -6.44 -3.76
CA LEU A 101 -24.94 -5.74 -5.00
C LEU A 101 -24.57 -6.56 -6.25
N ALA A 102 -23.43 -7.26 -6.21
CA ALA A 102 -23.01 -8.14 -7.29
C ALA A 102 -24.00 -9.29 -7.54
N ASP A 103 -24.57 -9.86 -6.47
CA ASP A 103 -25.61 -10.90 -6.61
C ASP A 103 -26.95 -10.32 -7.07
N ARG A 104 -27.37 -9.16 -6.56
CA ARG A 104 -28.65 -8.52 -6.87
C ARG A 104 -28.73 -8.05 -8.32
N PHE A 105 -27.65 -7.55 -8.86
CA PHE A 105 -27.60 -6.98 -10.22
C PHE A 105 -26.86 -7.89 -11.22
N ASP A 106 -26.47 -9.09 -10.80
CA ASP A 106 -25.71 -10.06 -11.60
C ASP A 106 -24.45 -9.43 -12.21
N LEU A 107 -23.61 -8.84 -11.35
CA LEU A 107 -22.38 -8.15 -11.76
C LEU A 107 -21.12 -8.99 -11.50
N PRO A 108 -20.10 -8.85 -12.35
CA PRO A 108 -18.75 -9.25 -12.01
C PRO A 108 -18.30 -8.51 -10.74
N TYR A 109 -17.61 -9.24 -9.85
CA TYR A 109 -17.11 -8.69 -8.58
C TYR A 109 -15.61 -8.92 -8.46
N ALA A 110 -14.87 -7.83 -8.31
CA ALA A 110 -13.42 -7.87 -8.12
C ALA A 110 -12.99 -7.23 -6.81
N ILE A 111 -11.89 -7.72 -6.25
CA ILE A 111 -11.28 -7.19 -5.02
C ILE A 111 -9.81 -6.88 -5.29
N VAL A 112 -9.37 -5.68 -4.92
CA VAL A 112 -7.97 -5.25 -4.92
C VAL A 112 -7.48 -5.04 -3.50
N GLU A 113 -6.26 -5.47 -3.20
CA GLU A 113 -5.66 -5.43 -1.86
C GLU A 113 -6.49 -6.25 -0.86
N ALA A 114 -6.69 -7.52 -1.18
CA ALA A 114 -7.24 -8.47 -0.24
C ALA A 114 -6.11 -9.03 0.63
N SER A 115 -6.35 -9.15 1.94
CA SER A 115 -5.44 -9.86 2.84
C SER A 115 -6.17 -10.82 3.76
N ARG A 116 -5.52 -11.93 4.09
CA ARG A 116 -6.09 -13.01 4.89
C ARG A 116 -5.13 -13.44 6.00
N ALA A 117 -5.61 -13.40 7.25
CA ALA A 117 -4.84 -13.79 8.42
C ALA A 117 -5.48 -15.01 9.11
N PRO A 118 -5.09 -16.26 8.81
CA PRO A 118 -5.73 -17.48 9.35
C PRO A 118 -5.82 -17.54 10.87
N LYS A 119 -4.88 -16.92 11.60
CA LYS A 119 -4.91 -16.79 13.05
C LYS A 119 -6.13 -16.02 13.61
N ARG A 120 -6.89 -15.34 12.75
CA ARG A 120 -8.10 -14.59 13.07
C ARG A 120 -9.39 -15.39 12.86
N GLN A 121 -9.28 -16.62 12.41
CA GLN A 121 -10.43 -17.53 12.28
C GLN A 121 -11.12 -17.83 13.61
N GLN A 122 -10.44 -17.58 14.72
CA GLN A 122 -10.94 -17.74 16.08
C GLN A 122 -10.75 -16.46 16.88
N GLY A 123 -11.48 -16.32 18.00
CA GLY A 123 -11.46 -15.15 18.86
C GLY A 123 -12.27 -13.98 18.31
N ASP A 124 -12.03 -12.79 18.83
CA ASP A 124 -12.84 -11.57 18.60
C ASP A 124 -13.07 -11.22 17.12
N TRP A 125 -12.19 -11.67 16.24
CA TRP A 125 -12.27 -11.35 14.81
C TRP A 125 -12.85 -12.49 13.94
N ALA A 126 -13.35 -13.57 14.56
CA ALA A 126 -13.86 -14.73 13.84
C ALA A 126 -15.02 -14.36 12.91
N PHE A 127 -15.94 -13.50 13.35
CA PHE A 127 -17.07 -13.02 12.55
C PHE A 127 -16.60 -12.23 11.32
N GLY A 128 -15.72 -11.23 11.51
CA GLY A 128 -15.18 -10.44 10.41
C GLY A 128 -14.29 -11.27 9.47
N PHE A 129 -13.56 -12.25 9.99
CA PHE A 129 -12.78 -13.20 9.19
C PHE A 129 -13.68 -14.06 8.30
N ALA A 130 -14.75 -14.62 8.83
CA ALA A 130 -15.72 -15.40 8.07
C ALA A 130 -16.38 -14.56 6.96
N ALA A 131 -16.78 -13.32 7.30
CA ALA A 131 -17.36 -12.40 6.33
C ALA A 131 -16.39 -12.02 5.19
N ALA A 132 -15.11 -11.79 5.50
CA ALA A 132 -14.09 -11.55 4.49
C ALA A 132 -13.87 -12.78 3.60
N ASP A 133 -13.82 -13.99 4.18
CA ASP A 133 -13.70 -15.24 3.42
C ASP A 133 -14.91 -15.46 2.47
N GLU A 134 -16.13 -15.12 2.89
CA GLU A 134 -17.32 -15.19 2.01
C GLU A 134 -17.23 -14.22 0.83
N ALA A 135 -16.78 -12.98 1.06
CA ALA A 135 -16.56 -12.02 -0.02
C ALA A 135 -15.46 -12.50 -1.00
N LEU A 136 -14.37 -13.08 -0.48
CA LEU A 136 -13.30 -13.68 -1.28
C LEU A 136 -13.79 -14.85 -2.15
N LYS A 137 -14.60 -15.75 -1.60
CA LYS A 137 -15.20 -16.88 -2.34
C LYS A 137 -16.18 -16.42 -3.41
N ARG A 138 -16.90 -15.31 -3.15
CA ARG A 138 -17.84 -14.73 -4.11
C ARG A 138 -17.16 -14.04 -5.28
N ALA A 139 -15.95 -13.50 -5.04
CA ALA A 139 -15.25 -12.67 -6.03
C ALA A 139 -14.89 -13.45 -7.30
N ASP A 140 -15.10 -12.83 -8.46
CA ASP A 140 -14.72 -13.33 -9.77
C ASP A 140 -13.24 -13.07 -10.07
N ALA A 141 -12.64 -12.03 -9.42
CA ALA A 141 -11.20 -11.80 -9.43
C ALA A 141 -10.74 -11.17 -8.11
N VAL A 142 -9.59 -11.58 -7.63
CA VAL A 142 -8.96 -11.08 -6.40
C VAL A 142 -7.50 -10.76 -6.70
N ALA A 143 -7.04 -9.59 -6.31
CA ALA A 143 -5.64 -9.20 -6.38
C ALA A 143 -5.07 -8.97 -4.97
N ALA A 144 -4.04 -9.74 -4.61
CA ALA A 144 -3.14 -9.42 -3.51
C ALA A 144 -2.26 -8.22 -3.89
N ILE A 145 -1.83 -7.43 -2.91
CA ILE A 145 -0.91 -6.32 -3.16
C ILE A 145 0.57 -6.76 -3.12
N HIS A 146 0.85 -7.93 -2.56
CA HIS A 146 2.16 -8.54 -2.48
C HIS A 146 2.07 -10.09 -2.44
N ASN A 147 3.18 -10.77 -2.72
CA ASN A 147 3.23 -12.23 -2.86
C ASN A 147 2.87 -12.97 -1.56
N ALA A 148 3.28 -12.47 -0.39
CA ALA A 148 2.96 -13.13 0.89
C ALA A 148 1.44 -13.16 1.18
N ASP A 149 0.68 -12.13 0.79
CA ASP A 149 -0.80 -12.18 0.88
C ASP A 149 -1.39 -13.14 -0.15
N ALA A 150 -0.83 -13.21 -1.37
CA ALA A 150 -1.31 -14.12 -2.40
C ALA A 150 -1.23 -15.59 -1.93
N GLU A 151 -0.17 -15.98 -1.22
CA GLU A 151 -0.03 -17.31 -0.63
C GLU A 151 -1.15 -17.61 0.38
N CYS A 152 -1.48 -16.65 1.26
CA CYS A 152 -2.56 -16.80 2.23
C CYS A 152 -3.96 -16.84 1.58
N LEU A 153 -4.15 -16.09 0.50
CA LEU A 153 -5.40 -16.04 -0.27
C LEU A 153 -5.66 -17.30 -1.08
N ALA A 154 -4.60 -17.96 -1.56
CA ALA A 154 -4.70 -19.21 -2.35
C ALA A 154 -5.44 -20.34 -1.60
N ALA A 155 -5.55 -20.26 -0.27
CA ALA A 155 -6.32 -21.23 0.52
C ALA A 155 -7.85 -21.13 0.32
N VAL A 156 -8.37 -19.99 -0.19
CA VAL A 156 -9.82 -19.75 -0.33
C VAL A 156 -10.22 -19.22 -1.71
N VAL A 157 -9.29 -18.59 -2.42
CA VAL A 157 -9.49 -18.02 -3.76
C VAL A 157 -8.96 -19.00 -4.80
N PRO A 158 -9.78 -19.47 -5.74
CA PRO A 158 -9.32 -20.32 -6.82
C PRO A 158 -8.19 -19.66 -7.61
N HIS A 159 -7.18 -20.43 -8.02
CA HIS A 159 -6.01 -19.90 -8.75
C HIS A 159 -6.39 -19.08 -10.00
N ARG A 160 -7.44 -19.49 -10.74
CA ARG A 160 -7.96 -18.74 -11.89
C ARG A 160 -8.45 -17.32 -11.53
N CYS A 161 -8.88 -17.11 -10.28
CA CYS A 161 -9.40 -15.84 -9.79
C CYS A 161 -8.32 -14.99 -9.11
N LEU A 162 -7.19 -15.58 -8.70
CA LEU A 162 -6.13 -14.91 -7.96
C LEU A 162 -5.12 -14.23 -8.89
N SER A 163 -4.62 -13.07 -8.46
CA SER A 163 -3.54 -12.31 -9.12
C SER A 163 -2.73 -11.57 -8.07
N VAL A 164 -1.55 -11.08 -8.45
CA VAL A 164 -0.78 -10.10 -7.68
C VAL A 164 -0.79 -8.78 -8.44
N LEU A 165 -1.21 -7.71 -7.78
CA LEU A 165 -1.18 -6.34 -8.27
C LEU A 165 -0.17 -5.57 -7.44
N LEU A 166 1.09 -5.58 -7.88
CA LEU A 166 2.16 -4.86 -7.18
C LEU A 166 1.80 -3.37 -7.04
N PRO A 167 2.15 -2.73 -5.92
CA PRO A 167 1.92 -1.32 -5.69
C PRO A 167 2.52 -0.46 -6.82
N PHE A 168 1.90 0.65 -7.09
CA PHE A 168 2.34 1.60 -8.11
C PHE A 168 2.09 3.03 -7.63
N LEU A 169 2.70 4.00 -8.28
CA LEU A 169 2.54 5.41 -7.95
C LEU A 169 2.43 6.27 -9.23
N ASP A 170 2.01 7.50 -9.04
CA ASP A 170 2.23 8.56 -10.02
C ASP A 170 3.69 9.00 -9.92
N ALA A 171 4.55 8.47 -10.80
CA ALA A 171 5.98 8.70 -10.74
C ALA A 171 6.40 10.06 -11.29
N ASP A 172 5.57 10.73 -12.10
CA ASP A 172 5.92 11.95 -12.83
C ASP A 172 6.47 13.08 -11.95
N PRO A 173 5.89 13.41 -10.77
CA PRO A 173 6.42 14.46 -9.91
C PRO A 173 7.84 14.15 -9.40
N PHE A 174 8.12 12.87 -9.07
CA PHE A 174 9.43 12.43 -8.57
C PHE A 174 10.48 12.39 -9.67
N LEU A 175 10.07 11.96 -10.87
CA LEU A 175 10.93 11.98 -12.06
C LEU A 175 11.30 13.41 -12.44
N ALA A 176 10.34 14.34 -12.42
CA ALA A 176 10.56 15.74 -12.73
C ALA A 176 11.50 16.41 -11.73
N ALA A 177 11.39 16.10 -10.43
CA ALA A 177 12.24 16.64 -9.38
C ALA A 177 13.72 16.17 -9.50
N SER A 178 13.97 15.04 -10.14
CA SER A 178 15.28 14.41 -10.28
C SER A 178 15.94 14.60 -11.66
N THR A 179 15.59 15.66 -12.39
CA THR A 179 16.11 15.92 -13.77
C THR A 179 17.56 16.37 -13.82
N THR A 180 18.12 16.92 -12.73
CA THR A 180 19.53 17.29 -12.65
C THR A 180 20.39 16.08 -12.30
N ALA A 181 21.49 15.89 -13.05
CA ALA A 181 22.48 14.87 -12.68
C ALA A 181 22.91 15.09 -11.22
N LYS A 182 22.59 14.13 -10.37
CA LYS A 182 22.96 14.20 -8.96
C LYS A 182 24.49 14.06 -8.87
N PRO A 183 25.19 14.95 -8.15
CA PRO A 183 26.61 14.73 -7.88
C PRO A 183 26.76 13.43 -7.08
N LEU A 184 27.89 12.75 -7.26
CA LEU A 184 28.24 11.57 -6.47
C LEU A 184 27.96 11.81 -4.99
N ALA A 185 27.43 10.79 -4.31
CA ALA A 185 27.13 10.86 -2.89
C ALA A 185 28.35 11.38 -2.11
N ALA A 186 28.18 12.48 -1.41
CA ALA A 186 29.25 13.19 -0.73
C ALA A 186 29.18 12.97 0.79
N SER A 187 30.27 13.27 1.49
CA SER A 187 30.31 13.25 2.96
C SER A 187 29.90 14.63 3.52
N PRO A 188 28.99 14.68 4.51
CA PRO A 188 28.22 13.58 5.12
C PRO A 188 27.14 13.02 4.19
N LEU A 189 26.91 11.71 4.26
CA LEU A 189 25.83 11.05 3.50
C LEU A 189 24.46 11.57 3.97
N LYS A 190 23.64 12.02 3.04
CA LYS A 190 22.31 12.60 3.31
C LYS A 190 21.25 11.50 3.30
N LEU A 191 20.76 11.16 4.47
CA LEU A 191 19.72 10.16 4.68
C LEU A 191 18.35 10.83 4.78
N LEU A 192 17.33 10.18 4.23
CA LEU A 192 15.94 10.61 4.34
C LEU A 192 15.07 9.50 4.95
N SER A 193 14.20 9.88 5.88
CA SER A 193 13.09 9.04 6.34
C SER A 193 11.78 9.82 6.27
N VAL A 194 10.74 9.19 5.73
CA VAL A 194 9.40 9.77 5.60
C VAL A 194 8.40 8.85 6.27
N GLY A 195 7.69 9.32 7.28
CA GLY A 195 6.71 8.49 7.97
C GLY A 195 5.94 9.23 9.07
N MET A 196 4.73 8.77 9.34
CA MET A 196 3.94 9.29 10.47
C MET A 196 4.61 8.93 11.79
N MET A 197 4.67 9.88 12.71
CA MET A 197 5.23 9.70 14.06
C MET A 197 4.10 9.30 15.02
N ARG A 198 3.68 8.02 14.92
CA ARG A 198 2.60 7.44 15.74
C ARG A 198 3.08 6.20 16.50
N GLU A 199 2.40 5.88 17.58
CA GLU A 199 2.62 4.69 18.39
C GLU A 199 2.52 3.38 17.55
N GLY A 200 3.21 2.34 17.99
CA GLY A 200 3.22 1.02 17.40
C GLY A 200 4.35 0.82 16.38
N ASP A 201 4.05 0.19 15.25
CA ASP A 201 5.06 -0.25 14.28
C ASP A 201 5.88 0.91 13.68
N LYS A 202 5.27 2.11 13.53
CA LYS A 202 5.99 3.30 13.07
C LYS A 202 7.01 3.80 14.10
N GLN A 203 6.62 3.88 15.37
CA GLN A 203 7.55 4.22 16.44
C GLN A 203 8.70 3.23 16.52
N ARG A 204 8.39 1.92 16.49
CA ARG A 204 9.43 0.87 16.50
C ARG A 204 10.39 0.98 15.33
N SER A 205 9.91 1.37 14.15
CA SER A 205 10.80 1.63 13.00
C SER A 205 11.76 2.78 13.29
N TYR A 206 11.32 3.87 13.90
CA TYR A 206 12.23 4.95 14.32
C TYR A 206 13.23 4.52 15.39
N GLU A 207 12.81 3.68 16.35
CA GLU A 207 13.67 3.14 17.39
C GLU A 207 14.79 2.27 16.80
N VAL A 208 14.47 1.37 15.85
CA VAL A 208 15.45 0.55 15.13
C VAL A 208 16.41 1.42 14.30
N LEU A 209 15.89 2.45 13.61
CA LEU A 209 16.73 3.37 12.84
C LEU A 209 17.71 4.12 13.74
N ALA A 210 17.23 4.64 14.88
CA ALA A 210 18.05 5.37 15.82
C ALA A 210 19.14 4.48 16.44
N ALA A 211 18.79 3.24 16.79
CA ALA A 211 19.75 2.28 17.32
C ALA A 211 20.85 1.95 16.28
N ALA A 212 20.47 1.69 15.02
CA ALA A 212 21.43 1.40 13.95
C ALA A 212 22.36 2.59 13.67
N LEU A 213 21.83 3.81 13.59
CA LEU A 213 22.65 5.02 13.45
C LEU A 213 23.50 5.31 14.68
N GLY A 214 23.05 4.87 15.86
CA GLY A 214 23.80 4.92 17.11
C GLY A 214 25.09 4.07 17.10
N GLU A 215 25.11 2.96 16.34
CA GLU A 215 26.33 2.15 16.11
C GLU A 215 27.32 2.82 15.14
N LEU A 216 26.88 3.86 14.41
CA LEU A 216 27.64 4.52 13.34
C LEU A 216 28.02 5.97 13.69
N ARG A 217 28.21 6.27 14.97
CA ARG A 217 28.52 7.65 15.44
C ARG A 217 29.81 8.21 14.84
N ASP A 218 30.76 7.36 14.53
CA ASP A 218 32.07 7.76 13.97
C ASP A 218 32.03 7.98 12.45
N LEU A 219 30.92 7.62 11.78
CA LEU A 219 30.74 7.86 10.35
C LEU A 219 29.99 9.15 10.07
N PRO A 220 30.29 9.84 8.95
CA PRO A 220 29.65 11.10 8.60
C PRO A 220 28.30 10.87 7.91
N TRP A 221 27.21 11.10 8.63
CA TRP A 221 25.85 11.06 8.11
C TRP A 221 25.00 12.21 8.64
N HIS A 222 23.97 12.59 7.91
CA HIS A 222 22.93 13.51 8.35
C HIS A 222 21.56 12.97 7.95
N LEU A 223 20.61 12.92 8.87
CA LEU A 223 19.26 12.38 8.65
C LEU A 223 18.24 13.49 8.59
N THR A 224 17.48 13.55 7.49
CA THR A 224 16.28 14.37 7.40
C THR A 224 15.05 13.52 7.71
N LEU A 225 14.23 13.99 8.64
CA LEU A 225 12.97 13.37 9.06
C LEU A 225 11.80 14.19 8.52
N ILE A 226 10.90 13.53 7.77
CA ILE A 226 9.67 14.13 7.27
C ILE A 226 8.48 13.35 7.83
N GLY A 227 7.57 14.07 8.43
CA GLY A 227 6.37 13.54 9.07
C GLY A 227 6.09 14.21 10.41
N ASP A 228 4.92 13.93 10.94
CA ASP A 228 4.46 14.43 12.23
C ASP A 228 3.52 13.41 12.90
N GLY A 229 3.17 13.65 14.13
CA GLY A 229 2.24 12.84 14.88
C GLY A 229 2.40 12.92 16.39
N PRO A 230 1.57 12.18 17.14
CA PRO A 230 1.57 12.23 18.60
C PRO A 230 2.92 11.84 19.25
N MET A 231 3.75 11.07 18.55
CA MET A 231 5.06 10.61 19.05
C MET A 231 6.24 11.48 18.61
N ARG A 232 5.98 12.67 18.01
CA ARG A 232 7.03 13.53 17.44
C ARG A 232 8.19 13.79 18.39
N GLU A 233 7.91 14.28 19.57
CA GLU A 233 8.96 14.64 20.54
C GLU A 233 9.81 13.44 20.96
N GLN A 234 9.15 12.30 21.14
CA GLN A 234 9.85 11.06 21.49
C GLN A 234 10.72 10.56 20.33
N VAL A 235 10.19 10.61 19.09
CA VAL A 235 10.94 10.21 17.89
C VAL A 235 12.15 11.12 17.69
N LEU A 236 11.99 12.43 17.77
CA LEU A 236 13.10 13.38 17.60
C LEU A 236 14.16 13.21 18.71
N GLY A 237 13.74 12.91 19.94
CA GLY A 237 14.63 12.63 21.08
C GLY A 237 15.47 11.35 20.96
N LEU A 238 15.18 10.46 20.00
CA LEU A 238 15.99 9.26 19.75
C LEU A 238 17.34 9.58 19.07
N PHE A 239 17.46 10.72 18.40
CA PHE A 239 18.60 11.06 17.56
C PHE A 239 19.41 12.24 18.12
N PRO A 240 20.73 12.31 17.86
CA PRO A 240 21.54 13.48 18.18
C PRO A 240 21.01 14.71 17.42
N PRO A 241 20.64 15.81 18.11
CA PRO A 241 20.00 16.95 17.47
C PRO A 241 20.84 17.64 16.39
N GLU A 242 22.18 17.56 16.52
CA GLU A 242 23.12 18.12 15.54
C GLU A 242 23.22 17.28 14.24
N ARG A 243 22.68 16.07 14.23
CA ARG A 243 22.71 15.14 13.08
C ARG A 243 21.37 14.96 12.41
N ILE A 244 20.35 15.65 12.84
CA ILE A 244 19.02 15.57 12.25
C ILE A 244 18.50 16.92 11.79
N THR A 245 17.65 16.87 10.77
CA THR A 245 16.76 17.96 10.36
C THR A 245 15.34 17.44 10.32
N TRP A 246 14.45 18.04 11.08
CA TRP A 246 13.03 17.73 11.01
C TRP A 246 12.30 18.81 10.21
N LEU A 247 11.52 18.40 9.19
CA LEU A 247 10.81 19.27 8.28
C LEU A 247 9.28 19.30 8.51
N GLY A 248 8.80 18.58 9.53
CA GLY A 248 7.36 18.44 9.73
C GLY A 248 6.68 17.54 8.68
N ALA A 249 5.36 17.58 8.66
CA ALA A 249 4.57 16.96 7.62
C ALA A 249 4.57 17.84 6.36
N LEU A 250 5.09 17.35 5.26
CA LEU A 250 5.10 18.07 3.99
C LEU A 250 3.87 17.73 3.16
N ALA A 251 3.40 18.69 2.37
CA ALA A 251 2.40 18.47 1.33
C ALA A 251 2.96 17.62 0.18
N GLY A 252 2.06 16.97 -0.59
CA GLY A 252 2.46 16.06 -1.66
C GLY A 252 3.39 16.70 -2.70
N ASP A 253 3.19 17.98 -3.03
CA ASP A 253 3.96 18.70 -4.06
C ASP A 253 5.39 19.07 -3.61
N ASP A 254 5.65 19.19 -2.29
CA ASP A 254 6.96 19.51 -1.74
C ASP A 254 7.85 18.26 -1.54
N LEU A 255 7.23 17.09 -1.43
CA LEU A 255 7.89 15.85 -1.09
C LEU A 255 8.88 15.34 -2.17
N PRO A 256 8.57 15.39 -3.48
CA PRO A 256 9.46 14.94 -4.54
C PRO A 256 10.83 15.62 -4.52
N ALA A 257 10.86 16.94 -4.27
CA ALA A 257 12.11 17.70 -4.17
C ALA A 257 12.97 17.26 -2.98
N GLN A 258 12.36 16.79 -1.90
CA GLN A 258 13.11 16.28 -0.75
C GLN A 258 13.76 14.95 -1.10
N TYR A 259 13.05 14.01 -1.72
CA TYR A 259 13.69 12.76 -2.17
C TYR A 259 14.89 13.06 -3.08
N ALA A 260 14.73 13.91 -4.10
CA ALA A 260 15.80 14.22 -5.07
C ALA A 260 17.06 14.84 -4.45
N ARG A 261 16.97 15.47 -3.26
CA ARG A 261 18.11 16.12 -2.57
C ARG A 261 18.90 15.18 -1.65
N HIS A 262 18.41 13.96 -1.41
CA HIS A 262 19.01 13.02 -0.47
C HIS A 262 19.69 11.86 -1.21
N ASP A 263 20.64 11.23 -0.57
CA ASP A 263 21.46 10.18 -1.16
C ASP A 263 20.83 8.81 -1.00
N LEU A 264 20.25 8.54 0.16
CA LEU A 264 19.56 7.28 0.48
C LEU A 264 18.28 7.55 1.25
N PHE A 265 17.28 6.75 0.95
CA PHE A 265 16.08 6.62 1.77
C PHE A 265 16.26 5.46 2.74
N VAL A 266 16.01 5.70 4.03
CA VAL A 266 16.19 4.68 5.07
C VAL A 266 14.91 4.52 5.87
N TRP A 267 14.35 3.31 5.88
CA TRP A 267 13.17 2.99 6.66
C TRP A 267 13.19 1.53 7.12
N PRO A 268 13.31 1.22 8.43
CA PRO A 268 13.35 -0.16 8.92
C PRO A 268 12.10 -0.99 8.67
N ALA A 269 10.98 -0.36 8.37
CA ALA A 269 9.77 -1.01 7.86
C ALA A 269 9.19 -2.10 8.78
N ILE A 270 9.17 -1.88 10.10
CA ILE A 270 8.56 -2.84 11.02
C ILE A 270 7.10 -3.07 10.62
N ARG A 271 6.76 -4.31 10.24
CA ARG A 271 5.43 -4.74 9.81
C ARG A 271 4.81 -3.84 8.72
N GLU A 272 5.64 -3.38 7.79
CA GLU A 272 5.19 -2.56 6.66
C GLU A 272 4.61 -3.45 5.56
N ALA A 273 3.37 -3.22 5.15
CA ALA A 273 2.74 -4.03 4.11
C ALA A 273 3.48 -3.91 2.76
N PHE A 274 3.77 -2.68 2.32
CA PHE A 274 4.58 -2.40 1.12
C PHE A 274 5.31 -1.05 1.17
N GLY A 275 4.66 0.02 1.68
CA GLY A 275 5.26 1.35 1.84
C GLY A 275 5.47 2.12 0.53
N LEU A 276 4.50 2.96 0.13
CA LEU A 276 4.62 3.83 -1.06
C LEU A 276 5.88 4.71 -1.03
N VAL A 277 6.35 5.09 0.16
CA VAL A 277 7.57 5.89 0.37
C VAL A 277 8.83 5.27 -0.27
N PHE A 278 8.87 3.94 -0.39
CA PHE A 278 9.96 3.25 -1.09
C PHE A 278 9.89 3.47 -2.60
N LEU A 279 8.68 3.42 -3.17
CA LEU A 279 8.48 3.70 -4.59
C LEU A 279 8.73 5.17 -4.91
N GLU A 280 8.35 6.09 -4.02
CA GLU A 280 8.63 7.52 -4.12
C GLU A 280 10.15 7.78 -4.15
N ALA A 281 10.90 7.18 -3.23
CA ALA A 281 12.37 7.26 -3.19
C ALA A 281 12.99 6.73 -4.48
N GLN A 282 12.60 5.53 -4.89
CA GLN A 282 13.10 4.88 -6.09
C GLN A 282 12.77 5.67 -7.37
N ALA A 283 11.55 6.24 -7.49
CA ALA A 283 11.18 7.11 -8.60
C ALA A 283 12.06 8.36 -8.68
N ALA A 284 12.45 8.92 -7.53
CA ALA A 284 13.38 10.03 -7.44
C ALA A 284 14.86 9.64 -7.71
N GLY A 285 15.14 8.38 -8.01
CA GLY A 285 16.50 7.88 -8.23
C GLY A 285 17.31 7.75 -6.94
N VAL A 286 16.64 7.48 -5.82
CA VAL A 286 17.25 7.31 -4.50
C VAL A 286 17.19 5.84 -4.11
N GLY A 287 18.36 5.25 -3.82
CA GLY A 287 18.47 3.88 -3.32
C GLY A 287 17.83 3.75 -1.94
N VAL A 288 17.39 2.55 -1.61
CA VAL A 288 16.66 2.26 -0.36
C VAL A 288 17.48 1.38 0.57
N ILE A 289 17.47 1.68 1.88
CA ILE A 289 17.89 0.73 2.92
C ILE A 289 16.68 0.48 3.82
N ALA A 290 16.24 -0.80 3.89
CA ALA A 290 14.98 -1.16 4.53
C ALA A 290 15.05 -2.50 5.28
N GLY A 291 13.99 -2.79 6.06
CA GLY A 291 13.74 -4.11 6.61
C GLY A 291 13.08 -5.02 5.58
N ASP A 292 13.47 -6.29 5.57
CA ASP A 292 12.84 -7.36 4.81
C ASP A 292 11.57 -7.81 5.55
N THR A 293 10.43 -7.30 5.14
CA THR A 293 9.14 -7.57 5.77
C THR A 293 8.01 -7.50 4.73
N PHE A 294 7.05 -8.43 4.81
CA PHE A 294 5.84 -8.53 3.96
C PHE A 294 6.10 -8.23 2.47
N GLY A 295 5.57 -7.11 1.96
CA GLY A 295 5.66 -6.74 0.55
C GLY A 295 6.83 -5.84 0.19
N VAL A 296 7.72 -5.50 1.15
CA VAL A 296 8.90 -4.67 0.85
C VAL A 296 9.83 -5.34 -0.17
N PRO A 297 10.13 -6.67 -0.09
CA PRO A 297 10.95 -7.36 -1.10
C PRO A 297 10.33 -7.39 -2.52
N ASP A 298 9.02 -7.21 -2.62
CA ASP A 298 8.34 -7.16 -3.92
C ASP A 298 8.57 -5.83 -4.68
N ILE A 299 9.00 -4.78 -3.97
CA ILE A 299 9.22 -3.43 -4.50
C ILE A 299 10.66 -2.92 -4.34
N VAL A 300 11.43 -3.49 -3.42
CA VAL A 300 12.87 -3.19 -3.22
C VAL A 300 13.65 -4.47 -3.46
N ARG A 301 14.44 -4.51 -4.52
CA ARG A 301 15.28 -5.66 -4.85
C ARG A 301 16.60 -5.57 -4.10
N ASP A 302 16.85 -6.53 -3.21
CA ASP A 302 18.08 -6.55 -2.41
C ASP A 302 19.34 -6.63 -3.29
N GLY A 303 20.33 -5.78 -2.98
CA GLY A 303 21.59 -5.64 -3.72
C GLY A 303 21.48 -4.92 -5.07
N GLU A 304 20.25 -4.68 -5.59
CA GLU A 304 19.98 -4.05 -6.90
C GLU A 304 19.42 -2.62 -6.73
N THR A 305 18.22 -2.48 -6.15
CA THR A 305 17.56 -1.19 -5.96
C THR A 305 17.64 -0.66 -4.53
N GLY A 306 18.12 -1.49 -3.62
CA GLY A 306 18.29 -1.18 -2.22
C GLY A 306 19.09 -2.28 -1.52
N LEU A 307 19.21 -2.14 -0.20
CA LEU A 307 19.77 -3.16 0.69
C LEU A 307 18.70 -3.50 1.74
N LEU A 308 18.39 -4.78 1.87
CA LEU A 308 17.44 -5.28 2.86
C LEU A 308 18.17 -5.90 4.05
N SER A 309 17.59 -5.76 5.23
CA SER A 309 18.05 -6.41 6.47
C SER A 309 16.86 -7.15 7.09
N PRO A 310 17.09 -8.25 7.84
CA PRO A 310 15.98 -8.91 8.54
C PRO A 310 15.16 -7.91 9.38
N GLU A 311 13.84 -8.08 9.45
CA GLU A 311 12.95 -7.18 10.18
C GLU A 311 13.41 -6.97 11.62
N GLY A 312 13.70 -5.72 11.98
CA GLY A 312 14.09 -5.33 13.34
C GLY A 312 15.55 -5.64 13.73
N ASP A 313 16.35 -6.17 12.82
CA ASP A 313 17.77 -6.43 13.05
C ASP A 313 18.58 -5.14 12.93
N VAL A 314 18.89 -4.54 14.08
CA VAL A 314 19.65 -3.28 14.22
C VAL A 314 21.02 -3.40 13.60
N SER A 315 21.75 -4.49 13.90
CA SER A 315 23.14 -4.66 13.46
C SER A 315 23.25 -4.91 11.95
N ALA A 316 22.32 -5.66 11.37
CA ALA A 316 22.26 -5.85 9.91
C ALA A 316 21.91 -4.53 9.20
N LEU A 317 20.99 -3.73 9.74
CA LEU A 317 20.67 -2.40 9.22
C LEU A 317 21.88 -1.46 9.32
N ALA A 318 22.58 -1.45 10.44
CA ALA A 318 23.81 -0.68 10.64
C ALA A 318 24.91 -1.10 9.67
N ALA A 319 25.09 -2.40 9.42
CA ALA A 319 26.05 -2.91 8.44
C ALA A 319 25.75 -2.40 7.01
N ASN A 320 24.47 -2.45 6.58
CA ASN A 320 24.04 -1.92 5.29
C ASN A 320 24.27 -0.41 5.17
N LEU A 321 23.96 0.36 6.20
CA LEU A 321 24.24 1.80 6.28
C LEU A 321 25.74 2.10 6.23
N SER A 322 26.55 1.36 7.03
CA SER A 322 28.02 1.50 7.04
C SER A 322 28.62 1.23 5.67
N ARG A 323 28.13 0.18 4.99
CA ARG A 323 28.59 -0.14 3.64
C ARG A 323 28.29 1.00 2.66
N ALA A 324 27.07 1.52 2.68
CA ALA A 324 26.68 2.65 1.83
C ALA A 324 27.52 3.92 2.10
N MET A 325 27.82 4.21 3.37
CA MET A 325 28.66 5.35 3.76
C MET A 325 30.12 5.22 3.30
N ARG A 326 30.61 4.00 3.14
CA ARG A 326 32.00 3.72 2.72
C ARG A 326 32.14 3.52 1.22
N GLU A 327 31.06 3.26 0.51
CA GLU A 327 31.01 2.94 -0.92
C GLU A 327 30.09 3.92 -1.67
N PRO A 328 30.46 5.19 -1.94
CA PRO A 328 29.59 6.15 -2.65
C PRO A 328 29.09 5.62 -4.01
N ALA A 329 29.93 4.89 -4.74
CA ALA A 329 29.54 4.27 -6.01
C ALA A 329 28.42 3.23 -5.88
N LEU A 330 28.27 2.58 -4.72
CA LEU A 330 27.15 1.72 -4.42
C LEU A 330 25.85 2.53 -4.34
N VAL A 331 25.87 3.67 -3.65
CA VAL A 331 24.70 4.55 -3.49
C VAL A 331 24.17 4.99 -4.84
N ASP A 332 25.05 5.46 -5.74
CA ASP A 332 24.68 5.89 -7.07
C ASP A 332 24.13 4.74 -7.91
N ARG A 333 24.75 3.56 -7.85
CA ARG A 333 24.29 2.35 -8.55
C ARG A 333 22.88 1.93 -8.10
N LEU A 334 22.64 1.90 -6.79
CA LEU A 334 21.33 1.57 -6.22
C LEU A 334 20.26 2.58 -6.69
N GLY A 335 20.56 3.87 -6.66
CA GLY A 335 19.63 4.91 -7.10
C GLY A 335 19.27 4.82 -8.58
N LEU A 336 20.23 4.58 -9.45
CA LEU A 336 19.99 4.40 -10.89
C LEU A 336 19.14 3.16 -11.18
N ALA A 337 19.46 2.02 -10.55
CA ALA A 337 18.70 0.79 -10.70
C ALA A 337 17.28 0.93 -10.12
N ALA A 338 17.13 1.62 -8.98
CA ALA A 338 15.86 1.91 -8.35
C ALA A 338 14.92 2.69 -9.29
N ARG A 339 15.42 3.78 -9.89
CA ARG A 339 14.65 4.56 -10.87
C ARG A 339 14.23 3.73 -12.07
N HIS A 340 15.13 2.94 -12.62
CA HIS A 340 14.84 2.06 -13.74
C HIS A 340 13.76 1.04 -13.39
N HIS A 341 13.84 0.45 -12.20
CA HIS A 341 12.87 -0.51 -11.70
C HIS A 341 11.45 0.08 -11.60
N VAL A 342 11.31 1.27 -10.99
CA VAL A 342 10.01 1.94 -10.87
C VAL A 342 9.43 2.28 -12.24
N LEU A 343 10.23 2.79 -13.15
CA LEU A 343 9.80 3.15 -14.51
C LEU A 343 9.21 1.96 -15.28
N HIS A 344 9.70 0.74 -15.03
CA HIS A 344 9.24 -0.46 -15.72
C HIS A 344 8.05 -1.14 -15.02
N PHE A 345 8.01 -1.12 -13.69
CA PHE A 345 7.11 -2.01 -12.96
C PHE A 345 6.09 -1.30 -12.07
N HIS A 346 6.32 -0.04 -11.69
CA HIS A 346 5.56 0.60 -10.63
C HIS A 346 5.00 1.99 -11.00
N THR A 347 4.93 2.32 -12.29
CA THR A 347 4.28 3.54 -12.77
C THR A 347 2.76 3.42 -12.74
N LEU A 348 2.06 4.54 -12.84
CA LEU A 348 0.60 4.59 -12.97
C LEU A 348 0.12 3.75 -14.17
N SER A 349 0.82 3.80 -15.31
CA SER A 349 0.49 3.02 -16.50
C SER A 349 0.69 1.50 -16.28
N ALA A 350 1.75 1.09 -15.56
CA ALA A 350 1.94 -0.31 -15.20
C ALA A 350 0.85 -0.81 -14.24
N GLY A 351 0.42 0.03 -13.29
CA GLY A 351 -0.73 -0.24 -12.42
C GLY A 351 -2.03 -0.35 -13.20
N ALA A 352 -2.28 0.58 -14.13
CA ALA A 352 -3.44 0.60 -14.99
C ALA A 352 -3.56 -0.69 -15.81
N ALA A 353 -2.48 -1.13 -16.46
CA ALA A 353 -2.48 -2.38 -17.24
C ALA A 353 -2.83 -3.62 -16.38
N ARG A 354 -2.35 -3.68 -15.12
CA ARG A 354 -2.69 -4.76 -14.19
C ARG A 354 -4.14 -4.72 -13.72
N LEU A 355 -4.68 -3.51 -13.49
CA LEU A 355 -6.08 -3.31 -13.13
C LEU A 355 -7.02 -3.69 -14.28
N GLU A 356 -6.66 -3.35 -15.53
CA GLU A 356 -7.40 -3.79 -16.72
C GLU A 356 -7.44 -5.31 -16.81
N ALA A 357 -6.29 -5.96 -16.68
CA ALA A 357 -6.20 -7.43 -16.71
C ALA A 357 -7.03 -8.08 -15.59
N LEU A 358 -7.12 -7.44 -14.41
CA LEU A 358 -7.96 -7.90 -13.30
C LEU A 358 -9.45 -7.75 -13.63
N ALA A 359 -9.86 -6.61 -14.20
CA ALA A 359 -11.23 -6.36 -14.62
C ALA A 359 -11.69 -7.35 -15.70
N GLU A 360 -10.87 -7.56 -16.72
CA GLU A 360 -11.13 -8.58 -17.76
C GLU A 360 -11.22 -10.00 -17.17
N LYS A 361 -10.34 -10.33 -16.20
CA LYS A 361 -10.39 -11.62 -15.50
C LYS A 361 -11.72 -11.76 -14.75
N ALA A 362 -12.19 -10.72 -14.05
CA ALA A 362 -13.48 -10.74 -13.37
C ALA A 362 -14.62 -10.96 -14.34
N MET A 363 -14.64 -10.28 -15.47
CA MET A 363 -15.65 -10.43 -16.52
C MET A 363 -15.70 -11.87 -17.06
N ARG A 364 -14.55 -12.43 -17.44
CA ARG A 364 -14.47 -13.81 -17.96
C ARG A 364 -14.93 -14.84 -16.93
N ASN A 365 -14.50 -14.74 -15.69
CA ASN A 365 -14.87 -15.70 -14.64
C ASN A 365 -16.35 -15.58 -14.26
N HIS A 366 -16.92 -14.37 -14.29
CA HIS A 366 -18.35 -14.14 -14.08
C HIS A 366 -19.19 -14.85 -15.15
N LEU A 367 -18.86 -14.69 -16.43
CA LEU A 367 -19.53 -15.36 -17.53
C LEU A 367 -19.49 -16.89 -17.39
N SER A 368 -18.31 -17.46 -17.11
CA SER A 368 -18.16 -18.91 -16.90
C SER A 368 -18.97 -19.42 -15.71
N ARG A 369 -19.10 -18.62 -14.63
CA ARG A 369 -19.94 -18.98 -13.49
C ARG A 369 -21.43 -19.00 -13.83
N ARG A 370 -21.91 -18.08 -14.68
CA ARG A 370 -23.29 -18.06 -15.17
C ARG A 370 -23.60 -19.31 -15.99
N GLU A 371 -22.76 -19.64 -16.97
CA GLU A 371 -22.92 -20.83 -17.81
C GLU A 371 -23.00 -22.11 -16.97
N THR A 372 -22.24 -22.19 -15.87
CA THR A 372 -22.27 -23.38 -14.98
C THR A 372 -23.53 -23.44 -14.10
N LYS A 373 -24.20 -22.28 -13.84
CA LYS A 373 -25.45 -22.26 -13.07
C LYS A 373 -26.68 -22.59 -13.94
N ASP A 374 -26.59 -22.30 -15.24
CA ASP A 374 -27.69 -22.50 -16.20
C ASP A 374 -27.65 -23.90 -16.82
N ALA A 375 -26.55 -24.68 -16.60
CA ALA A 375 -26.37 -26.07 -17.04
C ALA A 375 -26.76 -27.08 -15.95
#